data_380ca08cf8cba2c3f73d22c9c60b620e
#
_entry.id   380ca08cf8cba2c3f73d22c9c60b620e
#
_cell.length_a   1.000
_cell.length_b   1.000
_cell.length_c   1.000
_cell.angle_alpha   90.00
_cell.angle_beta   90.00
_cell.angle_gamma   90.00
#
_symmetry.space_group_name_H-M   'P 1'
#
loop_
_entity.id
_entity.type
_entity.pdbx_description
1 polymer ?
#
loop_
_entity_poly.entity_id
_entity_poly.type
_entity_poly.pdbx_seq_one_letter_code
_entity_poly.pdbx_strand_id
1 'polypeptide(L)'
;MPSIIQLYKKAYSGLARYNWYLSLVMLINRSGTMVVPFMTIYCINQLHFSVAQAGYIMALFGAGAIVGAYVGGWLSDRIGFYDMQAVTLLSGGVMFIVVGYQTTFLSLGIATFILSFCNEAFRPANSMAVAHFSAPKNKTRSYSLHRLATNLGWAVGAALGGLLASFNFNLLFWVDGCTNIFAALALMALIPRSSVAKPVKPHPDEVKPTSAYKDKVFLIFVVLITFFNLCFFQFFVMEPVFLKIQWHFNTRLIGLLLASNGIIIALVELVMINYLEGRRHMLQYIVYGILVTGGGFTLLNILPPHAASGALVVGIITFGEMVSMPFMNSFWISRSGERNRGQYAALYTMSWSAAQVLAPILGGQIILWGSFTLLWYALGGICLVVACFLWLLYRIAYHKPNDRQPNMSI
;
A
#
# COMPACT_ATOMS: atom_id res chain seq x y z
N MET A 1 -1.36 13.11 33.13
CA MET A 1 -1.29 12.64 31.72
C MET A 1 -0.14 11.64 31.60
N PRO A 2 -0.28 10.55 30.87
CA PRO A 2 0.83 9.63 30.65
C PRO A 2 1.97 10.38 29.95
N SER A 3 3.23 10.08 30.30
CA SER A 3 4.39 10.67 29.60
C SER A 3 4.42 10.20 28.14
N ILE A 4 5.07 10.99 27.25
CA ILE A 4 5.24 10.61 25.85
C ILE A 4 5.86 9.22 25.72
N ILE A 5 6.87 8.92 26.54
CA ILE A 5 7.53 7.60 26.59
C ILE A 5 6.55 6.47 26.96
N GLN A 6 5.63 6.72 27.90
CA GLN A 6 4.61 5.73 28.28
C GLN A 6 3.60 5.49 27.14
N LEU A 7 3.24 6.52 26.37
CA LEU A 7 2.38 6.38 25.20
C LEU A 7 3.03 5.50 24.12
N TYR A 8 4.31 5.73 23.81
CA TYR A 8 5.05 4.91 22.86
C TYR A 8 5.20 3.47 23.38
N LYS A 9 5.63 3.28 24.63
CA LYS A 9 5.75 1.94 25.23
C LYS A 9 4.43 1.17 25.15
N LYS A 10 3.30 1.82 25.42
CA LYS A 10 1.97 1.20 25.31
C LYS A 10 1.60 0.87 23.86
N ALA A 11 1.88 1.75 22.91
CA ALA A 11 1.56 1.55 21.49
C ALA A 11 2.32 0.34 20.89
N TYR A 12 3.59 0.17 21.25
CA TYR A 12 4.43 -0.91 20.74
C TYR A 12 4.35 -2.19 21.58
N SER A 13 3.81 -2.14 22.81
CA SER A 13 3.67 -3.32 23.67
C SER A 13 2.55 -4.26 23.21
N GLY A 14 2.71 -5.57 23.50
CA GLY A 14 1.69 -6.59 23.21
C GLY A 14 1.55 -6.97 21.75
N LEU A 15 2.40 -6.46 20.85
CA LEU A 15 2.52 -6.95 19.48
C LEU A 15 3.30 -8.27 19.46
N ALA A 16 2.82 -9.24 18.68
CA ALA A 16 3.48 -10.53 18.58
C ALA A 16 4.88 -10.39 17.96
N ARG A 17 5.85 -11.15 18.48
CA ARG A 17 7.24 -11.13 17.98
C ARG A 17 7.33 -11.39 16.47
N TYR A 18 6.47 -12.25 15.93
CA TYR A 18 6.45 -12.57 14.51
C TYR A 18 6.00 -11.39 13.65
N ASN A 19 5.16 -10.48 14.16
CA ASN A 19 4.83 -9.24 13.45
C ASN A 19 6.02 -8.28 13.37
N TRP A 20 6.90 -8.27 14.38
CA TRP A 20 8.17 -7.54 14.31
C TRP A 20 9.12 -8.14 13.27
N TYR A 21 9.22 -9.48 13.20
CA TYR A 21 10.02 -10.16 12.17
C TYR A 21 9.48 -9.94 10.77
N LEU A 22 8.16 -10.01 10.56
CA LEU A 22 7.52 -9.69 9.27
C LEU A 22 7.76 -8.22 8.89
N SER A 23 7.72 -7.30 9.84
CA SER A 23 8.02 -5.89 9.59
C SER A 23 9.49 -5.67 9.23
N LEU A 24 10.42 -6.40 9.86
CA LEU A 24 11.83 -6.38 9.47
C LEU A 24 12.06 -6.94 8.05
N VAL A 25 11.43 -8.07 7.72
CA VAL A 25 11.46 -8.65 6.36
C VAL A 25 10.92 -7.64 5.35
N MET A 26 9.82 -6.95 5.68
CA MET A 26 9.24 -5.92 4.82
C MET A 26 10.16 -4.71 4.67
N LEU A 27 10.81 -4.26 5.74
CA LEU A 27 11.78 -3.18 5.69
C LEU A 27 12.91 -3.52 4.70
N ILE A 28 13.49 -4.71 4.82
CA ILE A 28 14.55 -5.20 3.93
C ILE A 28 14.04 -5.23 2.48
N ASN A 29 12.89 -5.86 2.24
CA ASN A 29 12.28 -5.94 0.90
C ASN A 29 12.04 -4.55 0.28
N ARG A 30 11.50 -3.61 1.05
CA ARG A 30 11.17 -2.26 0.54
C ARG A 30 12.39 -1.34 0.42
N SER A 31 13.45 -1.61 1.15
CA SER A 31 14.73 -0.90 0.97
C SER A 31 15.38 -1.19 -0.39
N GLY A 32 15.02 -2.31 -1.04
CA GLY A 32 15.39 -2.65 -2.40
C GLY A 32 14.29 -2.36 -3.41
N THR A 33 13.55 -1.27 -3.29
CA THR A 33 12.52 -0.88 -4.28
C THR A 33 13.02 0.34 -5.08
N MET A 34 14.13 0.16 -5.79
CA MET A 34 14.84 1.23 -6.50
C MET A 34 14.56 1.19 -8.01
N VAL A 35 14.44 0.00 -8.59
CA VAL A 35 14.30 -0.19 -10.05
C VAL A 35 13.03 0.48 -10.58
N VAL A 36 11.88 0.29 -9.91
CA VAL A 36 10.58 0.72 -10.44
C VAL A 36 10.50 2.24 -10.67
N PRO A 37 10.89 3.11 -9.73
CA PRO A 37 10.91 4.56 -9.94
C PRO A 37 11.84 5.01 -11.07
N PHE A 38 12.92 4.27 -11.32
CA PHE A 38 13.95 4.62 -12.31
C PHE A 38 13.78 3.88 -13.65
N MET A 39 12.82 2.94 -13.77
CA MET A 39 12.65 2.10 -14.95
C MET A 39 12.44 2.91 -16.24
N THR A 40 11.60 3.93 -16.20
CA THR A 40 11.34 4.80 -17.38
C THR A 40 12.62 5.52 -17.81
N ILE A 41 13.39 6.05 -16.86
CA ILE A 41 14.66 6.73 -17.13
C ILE A 41 15.68 5.74 -17.69
N TYR A 42 15.75 4.54 -17.13
CA TYR A 42 16.60 3.45 -17.64
C TYR A 42 16.28 3.08 -19.08
N CYS A 43 14.98 2.88 -19.41
CA CYS A 43 14.54 2.57 -20.76
C CYS A 43 14.95 3.65 -21.77
N ILE A 44 14.80 4.94 -21.42
CA ILE A 44 15.09 6.05 -22.34
C ILE A 44 16.61 6.30 -22.44
N ASN A 45 17.30 6.41 -21.30
CA ASN A 45 18.68 6.86 -21.28
C ASN A 45 19.70 5.74 -21.53
N GLN A 46 19.43 4.50 -21.13
CA GLN A 46 20.37 3.38 -21.29
C GLN A 46 20.03 2.50 -22.48
N LEU A 47 18.72 2.23 -22.70
CA LEU A 47 18.28 1.35 -23.79
C LEU A 47 17.87 2.12 -25.05
N HIS A 48 17.87 3.46 -25.00
CA HIS A 48 17.47 4.34 -26.09
C HIS A 48 16.07 4.06 -26.65
N PHE A 49 15.16 3.59 -25.79
CA PHE A 49 13.76 3.38 -26.17
C PHE A 49 13.03 4.71 -26.27
N SER A 50 12.02 4.75 -27.14
CA SER A 50 11.13 5.92 -27.20
C SER A 50 10.32 6.04 -25.90
N VAL A 51 9.81 7.25 -25.61
CA VAL A 51 8.92 7.50 -24.47
C VAL A 51 7.69 6.58 -24.49
N ALA A 52 7.15 6.32 -25.70
CA ALA A 52 6.03 5.40 -25.89
C ALA A 52 6.39 3.96 -25.48
N GLN A 53 7.56 3.46 -25.92
CA GLN A 53 8.04 2.13 -25.55
C GLN A 53 8.25 2.01 -24.04
N ALA A 54 8.87 3.00 -23.40
CA ALA A 54 9.02 3.03 -21.94
C ALA A 54 7.64 3.02 -21.23
N GLY A 55 6.66 3.74 -21.79
CA GLY A 55 5.26 3.70 -21.31
C GLY A 55 4.63 2.30 -21.42
N TYR A 56 4.85 1.58 -22.52
CA TYR A 56 4.37 0.20 -22.67
C TYR A 56 5.02 -0.77 -21.68
N ILE A 57 6.32 -0.61 -21.38
CA ILE A 57 7.01 -1.41 -20.33
C ILE A 57 6.33 -1.20 -18.98
N MET A 58 6.02 0.06 -18.62
CA MET A 58 5.33 0.36 -17.37
C MET A 58 3.87 -0.13 -17.36
N ALA A 59 3.20 -0.15 -18.50
CA ALA A 59 1.86 -0.74 -18.62
C ALA A 59 1.90 -2.27 -18.40
N LEU A 60 2.92 -2.97 -18.95
CA LEU A 60 3.13 -4.39 -18.69
C LEU A 60 3.48 -4.69 -17.23
N PHE A 61 4.27 -3.80 -16.58
CA PHE A 61 4.47 -3.85 -15.13
C PHE A 61 3.13 -3.78 -14.38
N GLY A 62 2.27 -2.83 -14.74
CA GLY A 62 0.94 -2.69 -14.15
C GLY A 62 0.04 -3.91 -14.36
N ALA A 63 0.03 -4.46 -15.56
CA ALA A 63 -0.71 -5.69 -15.85
C ALA A 63 -0.21 -6.88 -15.03
N GLY A 64 1.11 -7.06 -14.93
CA GLY A 64 1.74 -8.06 -14.07
C GLY A 64 1.36 -7.89 -12.60
N ALA A 65 1.28 -6.65 -12.13
CA ALA A 65 0.89 -6.34 -10.76
C ALA A 65 -0.54 -6.81 -10.42
N ILE A 66 -1.49 -6.52 -11.30
CA ILE A 66 -2.90 -6.91 -11.10
C ILE A 66 -3.06 -8.43 -11.12
N VAL A 67 -2.46 -9.10 -12.12
CA VAL A 67 -2.51 -10.56 -12.24
C VAL A 67 -1.77 -11.23 -11.07
N GLY A 68 -0.62 -10.70 -10.67
CA GLY A 68 0.17 -11.18 -9.54
C GLY A 68 -0.59 -11.10 -8.22
N ALA A 69 -1.24 -9.97 -7.95
CA ALA A 69 -2.07 -9.80 -6.74
C ALA A 69 -3.24 -10.81 -6.69
N TYR A 70 -3.92 -11.02 -7.82
CA TYR A 70 -5.01 -11.99 -7.91
C TYR A 70 -4.53 -13.43 -7.68
N VAL A 71 -3.54 -13.87 -8.45
CA VAL A 71 -2.99 -15.24 -8.37
C VAL A 71 -2.31 -15.48 -7.03
N GLY A 72 -1.57 -14.49 -6.52
CA GLY A 72 -0.91 -14.55 -5.23
C GLY A 72 -1.87 -14.76 -4.07
N GLY A 73 -3.01 -14.06 -4.06
CA GLY A 73 -4.04 -14.27 -3.04
C GLY A 73 -4.71 -15.65 -3.13
N TRP A 74 -5.09 -16.05 -4.37
CA TRP A 74 -5.70 -17.35 -4.61
C TRP A 74 -4.74 -18.52 -4.27
N LEU A 75 -3.47 -18.39 -4.63
CA LEU A 75 -2.48 -19.42 -4.36
C LEU A 75 -2.12 -19.45 -2.86
N SER A 76 -2.09 -18.32 -2.18
CA SER A 76 -1.85 -18.24 -0.73
C SER A 76 -2.90 -18.98 0.10
N ASP A 77 -4.18 -18.99 -0.35
CA ASP A 77 -5.23 -19.77 0.30
C ASP A 77 -5.03 -21.30 0.13
N ARG A 78 -4.27 -21.73 -0.90
CA ARG A 78 -4.04 -23.15 -1.22
C ARG A 78 -2.74 -23.71 -0.65
N ILE A 79 -1.63 -23.03 -0.88
CA ILE A 79 -0.29 -23.50 -0.45
C ILE A 79 0.15 -22.89 0.89
N GLY A 80 -0.57 -21.86 1.36
CA GLY A 80 -0.25 -21.12 2.56
C GLY A 80 0.59 -19.86 2.30
N PHE A 81 0.39 -18.88 3.15
CA PHE A 81 1.05 -17.56 3.02
C PHE A 81 2.56 -17.60 3.21
N TYR A 82 3.08 -18.56 4.00
CA TYR A 82 4.53 -18.66 4.25
C TYR A 82 5.30 -19.08 2.99
N ASP A 83 4.88 -20.19 2.38
CA ASP A 83 5.52 -20.71 1.18
C ASP A 83 5.36 -19.74 0.01
N MET A 84 4.20 -19.08 -0.07
CA MET A 84 3.95 -18.05 -1.09
C MET A 84 4.89 -16.86 -0.92
N GLN A 85 5.10 -16.36 0.30
CA GLN A 85 6.06 -15.28 0.56
C GLN A 85 7.50 -15.69 0.18
N ALA A 86 7.94 -16.88 0.59
CA ALA A 86 9.28 -17.36 0.32
C ALA A 86 9.53 -17.48 -1.20
N VAL A 87 8.61 -18.13 -1.92
CA VAL A 87 8.72 -18.32 -3.37
C VAL A 87 8.72 -16.99 -4.12
N THR A 88 7.81 -16.08 -3.77
CA THR A 88 7.68 -14.79 -4.48
C THR A 88 8.82 -13.83 -4.20
N LEU A 89 9.39 -13.83 -2.98
CA LEU A 89 10.60 -13.05 -2.67
C LEU A 89 11.82 -13.59 -3.42
N LEU A 90 12.01 -14.91 -3.45
CA LEU A 90 13.13 -15.51 -4.18
C LEU A 90 12.99 -15.30 -5.68
N SER A 91 11.84 -15.64 -6.27
CA SER A 91 11.61 -15.46 -7.70
C SER A 91 11.65 -14.00 -8.13
N GLY A 92 11.07 -13.10 -7.32
CA GLY A 92 11.14 -11.64 -7.54
C GLY A 92 12.59 -11.14 -7.51
N GLY A 93 13.39 -11.61 -6.55
CA GLY A 93 14.80 -11.26 -6.46
C GLY A 93 15.60 -11.71 -7.68
N VAL A 94 15.40 -12.95 -8.13
CA VAL A 94 16.02 -13.46 -9.38
C VAL A 94 15.55 -12.66 -10.59
N MET A 95 14.25 -12.34 -10.66
CA MET A 95 13.69 -11.58 -11.78
C MET A 95 14.20 -10.14 -11.85
N PHE A 96 14.51 -9.48 -10.74
CA PHE A 96 15.18 -8.17 -10.76
C PHE A 96 16.52 -8.27 -11.49
N ILE A 97 17.34 -9.27 -11.14
CA ILE A 97 18.62 -9.48 -11.79
C ILE A 97 18.44 -9.80 -13.28
N VAL A 98 17.48 -10.68 -13.63
CA VAL A 98 17.19 -11.04 -15.03
C VAL A 98 16.76 -9.82 -15.85
N VAL A 99 15.91 -8.93 -15.29
CA VAL A 99 15.48 -7.70 -15.96
C VAL A 99 16.66 -6.79 -16.30
N GLY A 100 17.67 -6.69 -15.41
CA GLY A 100 18.87 -5.89 -15.63
C GLY A 100 19.74 -6.32 -16.82
N TYR A 101 19.55 -7.54 -17.33
CA TYR A 101 20.25 -8.05 -18.52
C TYR A 101 19.43 -7.98 -19.80
N GLN A 102 18.18 -7.50 -19.74
CA GLN A 102 17.34 -7.41 -20.94
C GLN A 102 17.64 -6.12 -21.71
N THR A 103 17.88 -6.27 -23.00
CA THR A 103 18.25 -5.14 -23.89
C THR A 103 17.22 -4.89 -24.99
N THR A 104 16.34 -5.88 -25.30
CA THR A 104 15.31 -5.71 -26.32
C THR A 104 13.98 -5.35 -25.71
N PHE A 105 13.15 -4.61 -26.45
CA PHE A 105 11.83 -4.19 -26.00
C PHE A 105 10.94 -5.39 -25.57
N LEU A 106 10.92 -6.44 -26.39
CA LEU A 106 10.08 -7.62 -26.11
C LEU A 106 10.56 -8.39 -24.87
N SER A 107 11.87 -8.67 -24.79
CA SER A 107 12.41 -9.43 -23.65
C SER A 107 12.28 -8.64 -22.33
N LEU A 108 12.52 -7.31 -22.37
CA LEU A 108 12.35 -6.45 -21.22
C LEU A 108 10.87 -6.40 -20.78
N GLY A 109 9.94 -6.30 -21.76
CA GLY A 109 8.50 -6.27 -21.45
C GLY A 109 8.03 -7.56 -20.76
N ILE A 110 8.41 -8.72 -21.29
CA ILE A 110 8.07 -10.02 -20.69
C ILE A 110 8.71 -10.16 -19.29
N ALA A 111 9.99 -9.84 -19.16
CA ALA A 111 10.69 -9.93 -17.87
C ALA A 111 10.10 -8.98 -16.82
N THR A 112 9.73 -7.76 -17.22
CA THR A 112 9.10 -6.76 -16.35
C THR A 112 7.69 -7.20 -15.90
N PHE A 113 6.91 -7.80 -16.79
CA PHE A 113 5.61 -8.39 -16.42
C PHE A 113 5.77 -9.49 -15.37
N ILE A 114 6.71 -10.44 -15.58
CA ILE A 114 6.97 -11.54 -14.63
C ILE A 114 7.51 -11.00 -13.30
N LEU A 115 8.42 -10.03 -13.34
CA LEU A 115 8.92 -9.36 -12.14
C LEU A 115 7.79 -8.77 -11.31
N SER A 116 6.93 -7.99 -11.94
CA SER A 116 5.80 -7.36 -11.28
C SER A 116 4.81 -8.37 -10.74
N PHE A 117 4.53 -9.43 -11.52
CA PHE A 117 3.71 -10.56 -11.07
C PHE A 117 4.25 -11.17 -9.77
N CYS A 118 5.54 -11.48 -9.68
CA CYS A 118 6.15 -12.02 -8.47
C CYS A 118 6.05 -11.06 -7.29
N ASN A 119 6.40 -9.79 -7.48
CA ASN A 119 6.40 -8.78 -6.43
C ASN A 119 5.01 -8.50 -5.86
N GLU A 120 3.99 -8.43 -6.71
CA GLU A 120 2.63 -8.14 -6.26
C GLU A 120 1.91 -9.39 -5.73
N ALA A 121 2.32 -10.59 -6.13
CA ALA A 121 1.86 -11.84 -5.51
C ALA A 121 2.34 -12.00 -4.05
N PHE A 122 3.45 -11.37 -3.67
CA PHE A 122 3.93 -11.31 -2.29
C PHE A 122 2.96 -10.57 -1.36
N ARG A 123 2.33 -9.49 -1.81
CA ARG A 123 1.56 -8.57 -0.95
C ARG A 123 0.36 -9.22 -0.24
N PRO A 124 -0.55 -9.95 -0.92
CA PRO A 124 -1.65 -10.64 -0.24
C PRO A 124 -1.15 -11.70 0.74
N ALA A 125 -0.11 -12.47 0.39
CA ALA A 125 0.49 -13.45 1.28
C ALA A 125 1.05 -12.83 2.56
N ASN A 126 1.77 -11.70 2.41
CA ASN A 126 2.31 -10.97 3.53
C ASN A 126 1.21 -10.36 4.43
N SER A 127 0.15 -9.81 3.84
CA SER A 127 -1.00 -9.31 4.58
C SER A 127 -1.70 -10.42 5.38
N MET A 128 -1.81 -11.63 4.81
CA MET A 128 -2.32 -12.82 5.52
C MET A 128 -1.44 -13.21 6.71
N ALA A 129 -0.11 -13.16 6.54
CA ALA A 129 0.85 -13.45 7.61
C ALA A 129 0.71 -12.47 8.78
N VAL A 130 0.65 -11.17 8.51
CA VAL A 130 0.42 -10.14 9.54
C VAL A 130 -0.90 -10.39 10.28
N ALA A 131 -1.98 -10.71 9.55
CA ALA A 131 -3.27 -11.04 10.15
C ALA A 131 -3.22 -12.28 11.02
N HIS A 132 -2.51 -13.34 10.58
CA HIS A 132 -2.39 -14.62 11.28
C HIS A 132 -1.69 -14.46 12.64
N PHE A 133 -0.59 -13.71 12.68
CA PHE A 133 0.18 -13.49 13.90
C PHE A 133 -0.37 -12.35 14.79
N SER A 134 -1.45 -11.69 14.39
CA SER A 134 -2.05 -10.60 15.16
C SER A 134 -3.17 -11.09 16.06
N ALA A 135 -3.15 -10.71 17.34
CA ALA A 135 -4.30 -10.90 18.21
C ALA A 135 -5.49 -10.03 17.74
N PRO A 136 -6.74 -10.47 17.94
CA PRO A 136 -7.93 -9.74 17.49
C PRO A 136 -7.95 -8.26 17.91
N LYS A 137 -7.51 -7.96 19.12
CA LYS A 137 -7.51 -6.62 19.72
C LYS A 137 -6.39 -5.69 19.29
N ASN A 138 -5.38 -6.17 18.54
CA ASN A 138 -4.24 -5.35 18.12
C ASN A 138 -3.88 -5.50 16.63
N LYS A 139 -4.83 -5.99 15.83
CA LYS A 139 -4.65 -6.16 14.37
C LYS A 139 -4.26 -4.86 13.68
N THR A 140 -4.98 -3.77 13.97
CA THR A 140 -4.72 -2.47 13.36
C THR A 140 -3.32 -1.97 13.68
N ARG A 141 -2.88 -2.11 14.94
CA ARG A 141 -1.51 -1.76 15.36
C ARG A 141 -0.43 -2.60 14.67
N SER A 142 -0.69 -3.90 14.48
CA SER A 142 0.23 -4.78 13.74
C SER A 142 0.42 -4.32 12.29
N TYR A 143 -0.68 -3.91 11.63
CA TYR A 143 -0.61 -3.34 10.28
C TYR A 143 0.07 -1.98 10.23
N SER A 144 -0.13 -1.12 11.24
CA SER A 144 0.58 0.15 11.36
C SER A 144 2.08 -0.05 11.55
N LEU A 145 2.50 -1.03 12.36
CA LEU A 145 3.92 -1.40 12.48
C LEU A 145 4.51 -1.86 11.13
N HIS A 146 3.77 -2.70 10.42
CA HIS A 146 4.17 -3.18 9.10
C HIS A 146 4.25 -2.05 8.07
N ARG A 147 3.31 -1.11 8.11
CA ARG A 147 3.28 0.08 7.26
C ARG A 147 4.45 1.04 7.57
N LEU A 148 4.79 1.21 8.85
CA LEU A 148 6.00 1.94 9.25
C LEU A 148 7.25 1.36 8.58
N ALA A 149 7.42 0.02 8.64
CA ALA A 149 8.53 -0.66 7.99
C ALA A 149 8.55 -0.46 6.46
N THR A 150 7.38 -0.50 5.82
CA THR A 150 7.20 -0.24 4.39
C THR A 150 7.67 1.17 4.01
N ASN A 151 7.20 2.19 4.74
CA ASN A 151 7.52 3.59 4.46
C ASN A 151 9.00 3.91 4.71
N LEU A 152 9.58 3.38 5.79
CA LEU A 152 11.01 3.48 6.05
C LEU A 152 11.85 2.80 4.94
N GLY A 153 11.41 1.61 4.50
CA GLY A 153 12.05 0.90 3.40
C GLY A 153 12.04 1.71 2.11
N TRP A 154 10.90 2.30 1.75
CA TRP A 154 10.80 3.16 0.56
C TRP A 154 11.68 4.41 0.67
N ALA A 155 11.76 5.03 1.84
CA ALA A 155 12.64 6.18 2.05
C ALA A 155 14.11 5.81 1.83
N VAL A 156 14.55 4.67 2.38
CA VAL A 156 15.90 4.12 2.16
C VAL A 156 16.13 3.79 0.69
N GLY A 157 15.18 3.07 0.05
CA GLY A 157 15.24 2.68 -1.35
C GLY A 157 15.33 3.88 -2.29
N ALA A 158 14.53 4.93 -2.08
CA ALA A 158 14.57 6.14 -2.90
C ALA A 158 15.91 6.88 -2.76
N ALA A 159 16.44 7.01 -1.53
CA ALA A 159 17.72 7.67 -1.27
C ALA A 159 18.90 6.91 -1.89
N LEU A 160 18.97 5.60 -1.66
CA LEU A 160 20.02 4.74 -2.23
C LEU A 160 19.89 4.60 -3.74
N GLY A 161 18.65 4.50 -4.26
CA GLY A 161 18.38 4.35 -5.68
C GLY A 161 18.89 5.53 -6.50
N GLY A 162 18.64 6.76 -6.03
CA GLY A 162 19.19 7.96 -6.67
C GLY A 162 20.72 8.01 -6.67
N LEU A 163 21.34 7.59 -5.56
CA LEU A 163 22.80 7.51 -5.46
C LEU A 163 23.36 6.45 -6.41
N LEU A 164 22.84 5.24 -6.37
CA LEU A 164 23.34 4.12 -7.20
C LEU A 164 23.10 4.37 -8.69
N ALA A 165 21.95 4.93 -9.07
CA ALA A 165 21.67 5.30 -10.47
C ALA A 165 22.69 6.30 -11.03
N SER A 166 23.24 7.18 -10.19
CA SER A 166 24.27 8.15 -10.61
C SER A 166 25.61 7.49 -10.96
N PHE A 167 25.90 6.29 -10.41
CA PHE A 167 27.11 5.52 -10.73
C PHE A 167 26.84 4.53 -11.86
N ASN A 168 25.84 3.68 -11.72
CA ASN A 168 25.50 2.67 -12.71
C ASN A 168 24.08 2.14 -12.48
N PHE A 169 23.21 2.25 -13.49
CA PHE A 169 21.83 1.73 -13.40
C PHE A 169 21.76 0.21 -13.15
N ASN A 170 22.73 -0.58 -13.61
CA ASN A 170 22.72 -2.02 -13.36
C ASN A 170 22.82 -2.38 -11.87
N LEU A 171 23.41 -1.50 -11.05
CA LEU A 171 23.47 -1.69 -9.59
C LEU A 171 22.08 -1.70 -8.97
N LEU A 172 21.12 -0.97 -9.51
CA LEU A 172 19.73 -0.97 -9.02
C LEU A 172 19.14 -2.37 -9.09
N PHE A 173 19.31 -3.05 -10.22
CA PHE A 173 18.77 -4.39 -10.42
C PHE A 173 19.42 -5.42 -9.49
N TRP A 174 20.74 -5.34 -9.32
CA TRP A 174 21.46 -6.22 -8.41
C TRP A 174 21.06 -5.97 -6.95
N VAL A 175 20.99 -4.72 -6.51
CA VAL A 175 20.65 -4.40 -5.13
C VAL A 175 19.21 -4.80 -4.83
N ASP A 176 18.24 -4.49 -5.71
CA ASP A 176 16.86 -4.90 -5.55
C ASP A 176 16.72 -6.44 -5.55
N GLY A 177 17.47 -7.13 -6.43
CA GLY A 177 17.51 -8.59 -6.46
C GLY A 177 18.07 -9.19 -5.18
N CYS A 178 19.22 -8.72 -4.72
CA CYS A 178 19.88 -9.20 -3.51
C CYS A 178 19.03 -8.90 -2.26
N THR A 179 18.44 -7.72 -2.14
CA THR A 179 17.59 -7.38 -0.98
C THR A 179 16.33 -8.23 -0.92
N ASN A 180 15.70 -8.56 -2.07
CA ASN A 180 14.58 -9.49 -2.11
C ASN A 180 14.98 -10.91 -1.68
N ILE A 181 16.10 -11.42 -2.19
CA ILE A 181 16.62 -12.73 -1.78
C ILE A 181 16.97 -12.73 -0.30
N PHE A 182 17.63 -11.66 0.19
CA PHE A 182 17.96 -11.54 1.61
C PHE A 182 16.69 -11.43 2.49
N ALA A 183 15.64 -10.75 2.03
CA ALA A 183 14.34 -10.74 2.69
C ALA A 183 13.72 -12.15 2.77
N ALA A 184 13.85 -12.97 1.71
CA ALA A 184 13.40 -14.36 1.74
C ALA A 184 14.18 -15.20 2.75
N LEU A 185 15.52 -15.07 2.78
CA LEU A 185 16.36 -15.76 3.74
C LEU A 185 16.06 -15.33 5.18
N ALA A 186 15.85 -14.03 5.42
CA ALA A 186 15.45 -13.51 6.72
C ALA A 186 14.07 -14.05 7.14
N LEU A 187 13.10 -14.14 6.22
CA LEU A 187 11.80 -14.76 6.49
C LEU A 187 11.98 -16.20 6.98
N MET A 188 12.77 -17.02 6.25
CA MET A 188 12.99 -18.43 6.57
C MET A 188 13.75 -18.61 7.89
N ALA A 189 14.69 -17.73 8.21
CA ALA A 189 15.49 -17.79 9.42
C ALA A 189 14.72 -17.33 10.67
N LEU A 190 13.90 -16.27 10.55
CA LEU A 190 13.23 -15.63 11.69
C LEU A 190 11.85 -16.23 12.00
N ILE A 191 11.18 -16.80 11.01
CA ILE A 191 9.84 -17.37 11.15
C ILE A 191 9.89 -18.85 10.81
N PRO A 192 9.96 -19.76 11.82
CA PRO A 192 9.95 -21.18 11.55
C PRO A 192 8.65 -21.62 10.87
N ARG A 193 8.76 -22.45 9.85
CA ARG A 193 7.61 -23.02 9.13
C ARG A 193 6.63 -23.75 10.06
N SER A 194 7.13 -24.33 11.15
CA SER A 194 6.35 -24.98 12.19
C SER A 194 5.43 -24.04 12.99
N SER A 195 5.72 -22.73 13.00
CA SER A 195 4.86 -21.71 13.64
C SER A 195 3.65 -21.32 12.81
N VAL A 196 3.59 -21.81 11.56
CA VAL A 196 2.52 -21.50 10.60
C VAL A 196 1.56 -22.69 10.55
N ALA A 197 0.28 -22.44 10.83
CA ALA A 197 -0.73 -23.46 10.68
C ALA A 197 -0.78 -23.92 9.21
N LYS A 198 -0.85 -25.23 8.98
CA LYS A 198 -1.08 -25.78 7.64
C LYS A 198 -2.43 -25.25 7.13
N PRO A 199 -2.58 -25.04 5.81
CA PRO A 199 -3.87 -24.71 5.24
C PRO A 199 -4.94 -25.69 5.76
N VAL A 200 -6.01 -25.16 6.32
CA VAL A 200 -7.07 -25.97 6.91
C VAL A 200 -7.75 -26.77 5.79
N LYS A 201 -7.57 -28.10 5.78
CA LYS A 201 -8.27 -28.97 4.84
C LYS A 201 -9.78 -28.88 5.12
N PRO A 202 -10.64 -28.83 4.09
CA PRO A 202 -12.09 -28.83 4.27
C PRO A 202 -12.53 -30.07 5.03
N HIS A 203 -13.27 -29.92 6.14
CA HIS A 203 -14.06 -31.02 6.68
C HIS A 203 -15.26 -31.23 5.74
N PRO A 204 -15.66 -32.48 5.45
CA PRO A 204 -16.78 -32.76 4.52
C PRO A 204 -18.08 -32.04 4.91
N ASP A 205 -18.33 -31.87 6.21
CA ASP A 205 -19.57 -31.31 6.77
C ASP A 205 -19.51 -29.81 7.10
N GLU A 206 -18.39 -29.13 6.81
CA GLU A 206 -18.25 -27.70 7.12
C GLU A 206 -18.84 -26.82 6.03
N VAL A 207 -19.67 -25.85 6.44
CA VAL A 207 -20.21 -24.81 5.56
C VAL A 207 -19.05 -24.06 4.90
N LYS A 208 -18.96 -24.11 3.58
CA LYS A 208 -17.93 -23.40 2.81
C LYS A 208 -18.01 -21.90 3.12
N PRO A 209 -16.90 -21.26 3.51
CA PRO A 209 -16.91 -19.83 3.76
C PRO A 209 -17.34 -19.09 2.49
N THR A 210 -18.14 -18.03 2.66
CA THR A 210 -18.61 -17.21 1.55
C THR A 210 -17.39 -16.63 0.80
N SER A 211 -17.31 -16.85 -0.51
CA SER A 211 -16.24 -16.30 -1.32
C SER A 211 -16.25 -14.77 -1.26
N ALA A 212 -15.07 -14.12 -1.22
CA ALA A 212 -14.92 -12.68 -1.26
C ALA A 212 -15.63 -12.04 -2.47
N TYR A 213 -15.71 -12.78 -3.59
CA TYR A 213 -16.40 -12.36 -4.82
C TYR A 213 -17.93 -12.36 -4.72
N LYS A 214 -18.49 -12.93 -3.67
CA LYS A 214 -19.94 -12.94 -3.35
C LYS A 214 -20.30 -12.01 -2.19
N ASP A 215 -19.32 -11.47 -1.49
CA ASP A 215 -19.52 -10.51 -0.41
C ASP A 215 -19.79 -9.11 -0.98
N LYS A 216 -21.06 -8.77 -1.20
CA LYS A 216 -21.49 -7.51 -1.78
C LYS A 216 -20.96 -6.28 -1.01
N VAL A 217 -20.94 -6.35 0.34
CA VAL A 217 -20.45 -5.26 1.18
C VAL A 217 -18.97 -5.03 0.94
N PHE A 218 -18.20 -6.11 0.85
CA PHE A 218 -16.78 -6.04 0.57
C PHE A 218 -16.48 -5.57 -0.86
N LEU A 219 -17.22 -6.05 -1.85
CA LEU A 219 -17.03 -5.62 -3.25
C LEU A 219 -17.31 -4.11 -3.41
N ILE A 220 -18.41 -3.60 -2.83
CA ILE A 220 -18.70 -2.15 -2.82
C ILE A 220 -17.55 -1.40 -2.13
N PHE A 221 -17.09 -1.89 -0.98
CA PHE A 221 -15.94 -1.30 -0.29
C PHE A 221 -14.70 -1.26 -1.19
N VAL A 222 -14.33 -2.37 -1.85
CA VAL A 222 -13.16 -2.44 -2.74
C VAL A 222 -13.28 -1.44 -3.89
N VAL A 223 -14.44 -1.31 -4.52
CA VAL A 223 -14.67 -0.32 -5.59
C VAL A 223 -14.48 1.10 -5.05
N LEU A 224 -15.09 1.43 -3.92
CA LEU A 224 -15.00 2.77 -3.34
C LEU A 224 -13.57 3.13 -2.92
N ILE A 225 -12.83 2.20 -2.29
CA ILE A 225 -11.44 2.46 -1.93
C ILE A 225 -10.52 2.52 -3.16
N THR A 226 -10.88 1.87 -4.28
CA THR A 226 -10.12 2.02 -5.53
C THR A 226 -10.16 3.47 -6.02
N PHE A 227 -11.33 4.11 -6.01
CA PHE A 227 -11.45 5.53 -6.33
C PHE A 227 -10.69 6.42 -5.35
N PHE A 228 -10.76 6.12 -4.05
CA PHE A 228 -9.95 6.84 -3.07
C PHE A 228 -8.45 6.67 -3.31
N ASN A 229 -7.98 5.45 -3.56
CA ASN A 229 -6.58 5.17 -3.83
C ASN A 229 -6.09 5.89 -5.10
N LEU A 230 -6.92 6.00 -6.15
CA LEU A 230 -6.63 6.81 -7.34
C LEU A 230 -6.40 8.29 -6.99
N CYS A 231 -7.23 8.84 -6.10
CA CYS A 231 -7.03 10.20 -5.58
C CYS A 231 -5.76 10.29 -4.73
N PHE A 232 -5.55 9.34 -3.82
CA PHE A 232 -4.43 9.36 -2.90
C PHE A 232 -3.07 9.29 -3.62
N PHE A 233 -2.95 8.47 -4.68
CA PHE A 233 -1.70 8.40 -5.43
C PHE A 233 -1.32 9.71 -6.13
N GLN A 234 -2.25 10.63 -6.35
CA GLN A 234 -1.92 11.96 -6.89
C GLN A 234 -1.05 12.79 -5.94
N PHE A 235 -1.08 12.50 -4.65
CA PHE A 235 -0.18 13.07 -3.65
C PHE A 235 1.31 12.79 -3.97
N PHE A 236 1.62 11.61 -4.49
CA PHE A 236 3.00 11.26 -4.85
C PHE A 236 3.36 11.58 -6.30
N VAL A 237 2.38 11.73 -7.18
CA VAL A 237 2.60 11.85 -8.63
C VAL A 237 2.40 13.29 -9.12
N MET A 238 1.24 13.88 -8.87
CA MET A 238 0.88 15.18 -9.43
C MET A 238 1.11 16.35 -8.48
N GLU A 239 1.05 16.14 -7.16
CA GLU A 239 1.32 17.21 -6.20
C GLU A 239 2.76 17.74 -6.30
N PRO A 240 3.84 16.92 -6.38
CA PRO A 240 5.18 17.41 -6.59
C PRO A 240 5.34 18.23 -7.89
N VAL A 241 4.64 17.82 -8.95
CA VAL A 241 4.63 18.52 -10.24
C VAL A 241 3.93 19.87 -10.09
N PHE A 242 2.79 19.92 -9.42
CA PHE A 242 2.07 21.15 -9.10
C PHE A 242 2.92 22.12 -8.28
N LEU A 243 3.51 21.64 -7.18
CA LEU A 243 4.38 22.46 -6.33
C LEU A 243 5.58 23.03 -7.11
N LYS A 244 6.10 22.28 -8.08
CA LYS A 244 7.20 22.73 -8.94
C LYS A 244 6.76 23.76 -9.97
N ILE A 245 5.66 23.51 -10.67
CA ILE A 245 5.24 24.31 -11.83
C ILE A 245 4.39 25.51 -11.40
N GLN A 246 3.44 25.33 -10.48
CA GLN A 246 2.48 26.37 -10.09
C GLN A 246 2.95 27.21 -8.91
N TRP A 247 3.56 26.55 -7.91
CA TRP A 247 4.05 27.24 -6.72
C TRP A 247 5.54 27.61 -6.80
N HIS A 248 6.24 27.21 -7.89
CA HIS A 248 7.65 27.48 -8.13
C HIS A 248 8.61 27.05 -7.01
N PHE A 249 8.23 26.01 -6.25
CA PHE A 249 9.07 25.49 -5.19
C PHE A 249 10.31 24.82 -5.76
N ASN A 250 11.45 25.00 -5.08
CA ASN A 250 12.65 24.27 -5.43
C ASN A 250 12.53 22.78 -5.08
N THR A 251 13.26 21.94 -5.78
CA THR A 251 13.20 20.47 -5.63
C THR A 251 13.54 20.01 -4.21
N ARG A 252 14.43 20.75 -3.51
CA ARG A 252 14.80 20.44 -2.12
C ARG A 252 13.62 20.60 -1.16
N LEU A 253 12.85 21.68 -1.29
CA LEU A 253 11.65 21.92 -0.47
C LEU A 253 10.57 20.86 -0.75
N ILE A 254 10.33 20.52 -2.03
CA ILE A 254 9.38 19.47 -2.40
C ILE A 254 9.80 18.14 -1.77
N GLY A 255 11.07 17.77 -1.87
CA GLY A 255 11.59 16.55 -1.25
C GLY A 255 11.42 16.54 0.28
N LEU A 256 11.65 17.67 0.96
CA LEU A 256 11.45 17.80 2.40
C LEU A 256 9.97 17.67 2.78
N LEU A 257 9.05 18.25 2.01
CA LEU A 257 7.61 18.13 2.23
C LEU A 257 7.15 16.67 2.10
N LEU A 258 7.56 15.97 1.04
CA LEU A 258 7.23 14.55 0.86
C LEU A 258 7.88 13.66 1.95
N ALA A 259 9.12 13.94 2.34
CA ALA A 259 9.77 13.21 3.42
C ALA A 259 9.05 13.42 4.77
N SER A 260 8.48 14.61 5.00
CA SER A 260 7.72 14.89 6.23
C SER A 260 6.50 13.97 6.39
N ASN A 261 5.82 13.56 5.30
CA ASN A 261 4.76 12.55 5.33
C ASN A 261 5.24 11.26 6.00
N GLY A 262 6.32 10.66 5.52
CA GLY A 262 6.87 9.43 6.09
C GLY A 262 7.32 9.58 7.55
N ILE A 263 7.92 10.72 7.90
CA ILE A 263 8.36 11.02 9.27
C ILE A 263 7.17 11.15 10.22
N ILE A 264 6.13 11.88 9.83
CA ILE A 264 4.90 12.04 10.65
C ILE A 264 4.24 10.68 10.86
N ILE A 265 4.10 9.85 9.81
CA ILE A 265 3.57 8.50 9.92
C ILE A 265 4.40 7.69 10.93
N ALA A 266 5.72 7.69 10.78
CA ALA A 266 6.63 6.93 11.63
C ALA A 266 6.51 7.32 13.12
N LEU A 267 6.38 8.59 13.40
CA LEU A 267 6.32 9.10 14.76
C LEU A 267 4.92 9.04 15.38
N VAL A 268 3.85 9.24 14.62
CA VAL A 268 2.53 9.51 15.18
C VAL A 268 1.55 8.35 14.99
N GLU A 269 1.59 7.65 13.85
CA GLU A 269 0.53 6.71 13.45
C GLU A 269 0.26 5.62 14.49
N LEU A 270 1.30 4.93 14.97
CA LEU A 270 1.09 3.79 15.87
C LEU A 270 0.50 4.24 17.22
N VAL A 271 0.92 5.39 17.73
CA VAL A 271 0.39 5.97 18.97
C VAL A 271 -1.08 6.40 18.78
N MET A 272 -1.38 7.05 17.66
CA MET A 272 -2.73 7.45 17.29
C MET A 272 -3.67 6.24 17.13
N ILE A 273 -3.24 5.21 16.41
CA ILE A 273 -4.04 4.00 16.22
C ILE A 273 -4.29 3.28 17.54
N ASN A 274 -3.29 3.19 18.43
CA ASN A 274 -3.49 2.61 19.78
C ASN A 274 -4.57 3.36 20.58
N TYR A 275 -4.76 4.66 20.31
CA TYR A 275 -5.81 5.45 20.95
C TYR A 275 -7.18 5.27 20.27
N LEU A 276 -7.22 5.16 18.95
CA LEU A 276 -8.46 5.11 18.16
C LEU A 276 -9.06 3.69 18.08
N GLU A 277 -8.23 2.64 18.12
CA GLU A 277 -8.66 1.24 17.96
C GLU A 277 -9.72 0.85 18.99
N GLY A 278 -10.84 0.28 18.52
CA GLY A 278 -11.94 -0.16 19.37
C GLY A 278 -12.93 0.92 19.82
N ARG A 279 -12.71 2.21 19.55
CA ARG A 279 -13.61 3.30 19.99
C ARG A 279 -14.79 3.54 19.04
N ARG A 280 -14.60 3.34 17.75
CA ARG A 280 -15.62 3.50 16.71
C ARG A 280 -15.52 2.39 15.69
N HIS A 281 -16.56 2.26 14.86
CA HIS A 281 -16.52 1.31 13.74
C HIS A 281 -15.47 1.72 12.70
N MET A 282 -14.74 0.76 12.13
CA MET A 282 -13.63 0.99 11.19
C MET A 282 -14.03 1.87 10.01
N LEU A 283 -15.22 1.64 9.42
CA LEU A 283 -15.74 2.44 8.30
C LEU A 283 -15.90 3.92 8.66
N GLN A 284 -16.17 4.28 9.91
CA GLN A 284 -16.27 5.68 10.31
C GLN A 284 -14.91 6.37 10.25
N TYR A 285 -13.85 5.72 10.73
CA TYR A 285 -12.49 6.27 10.61
C TYR A 285 -12.07 6.40 9.16
N ILE A 286 -12.38 5.40 8.31
CA ILE A 286 -12.10 5.45 6.88
C ILE A 286 -12.79 6.65 6.25
N VAL A 287 -14.06 6.89 6.53
CA VAL A 287 -14.81 8.06 6.03
C VAL A 287 -14.16 9.36 6.47
N TYR A 288 -13.83 9.49 7.76
CA TYR A 288 -13.20 10.72 8.27
C TYR A 288 -11.83 10.98 7.60
N GLY A 289 -11.00 9.94 7.48
CA GLY A 289 -9.70 10.06 6.82
C GLY A 289 -9.81 10.46 5.35
N ILE A 290 -10.76 9.87 4.60
CA ILE A 290 -11.03 10.22 3.19
C ILE A 290 -11.48 11.67 3.05
N LEU A 291 -12.39 12.14 3.92
CA LEU A 291 -12.85 13.54 3.90
C LEU A 291 -11.71 14.52 4.19
N VAL A 292 -10.86 14.20 5.17
CA VAL A 292 -9.69 15.03 5.49
C VAL A 292 -8.70 15.08 4.33
N THR A 293 -8.41 13.93 3.68
CA THR A 293 -7.54 13.86 2.51
C THR A 293 -8.11 14.67 1.34
N GLY A 294 -9.40 14.52 1.05
CA GLY A 294 -10.09 15.30 0.02
C GLY A 294 -10.08 16.81 0.28
N GLY A 295 -10.25 17.20 1.56
CA GLY A 295 -10.09 18.58 2.01
C GLY A 295 -8.67 19.11 1.75
N GLY A 296 -7.64 18.28 2.04
CA GLY A 296 -6.25 18.62 1.74
C GLY A 296 -6.01 18.93 0.26
N PHE A 297 -6.56 18.12 -0.65
CA PHE A 297 -6.45 18.40 -2.08
C PHE A 297 -7.14 19.70 -2.50
N THR A 298 -8.33 19.99 -1.97
CA THR A 298 -9.02 21.24 -2.32
C THR A 298 -8.28 22.48 -1.82
N LEU A 299 -7.56 22.38 -0.71
CA LEU A 299 -6.75 23.49 -0.16
C LEU A 299 -5.59 23.90 -1.07
N LEU A 300 -5.08 23.02 -1.96
CA LEU A 300 -4.08 23.39 -2.96
C LEU A 300 -4.55 24.50 -3.92
N ASN A 301 -5.87 24.62 -4.15
CA ASN A 301 -6.45 25.68 -4.97
C ASN A 301 -6.70 26.99 -4.20
N ILE A 302 -6.77 26.93 -2.87
CA ILE A 302 -7.23 28.04 -2.03
C ILE A 302 -6.05 28.76 -1.37
N LEU A 303 -5.05 27.97 -0.97
CA LEU A 303 -3.91 28.51 -0.21
C LEU A 303 -2.89 29.22 -1.10
N PRO A 304 -2.25 30.28 -0.60
CA PRO A 304 -1.18 30.96 -1.33
C PRO A 304 0.08 30.08 -1.43
N PRO A 305 0.95 30.30 -2.45
CA PRO A 305 2.14 29.48 -2.70
C PRO A 305 3.28 29.77 -1.72
N HIS A 306 3.10 29.38 -0.47
CA HIS A 306 4.10 29.49 0.59
C HIS A 306 4.50 28.11 1.14
N ALA A 307 5.74 27.97 1.61
CA ALA A 307 6.23 26.72 2.21
C ALA A 307 5.34 26.24 3.37
N ALA A 308 4.80 27.15 4.17
CA ALA A 308 3.88 26.83 5.25
C ALA A 308 2.55 26.24 4.73
N SER A 309 2.02 26.75 3.60
CA SER A 309 0.84 26.20 2.94
C SER A 309 1.09 24.77 2.44
N GLY A 310 2.25 24.52 1.82
CA GLY A 310 2.67 23.18 1.41
C GLY A 310 2.79 22.22 2.59
N ALA A 311 3.43 22.65 3.68
CA ALA A 311 3.55 21.84 4.90
C ALA A 311 2.17 21.54 5.53
N LEU A 312 1.26 22.53 5.53
CA LEU A 312 -0.11 22.34 6.04
C LEU A 312 -0.88 21.31 5.21
N VAL A 313 -0.83 21.40 3.87
CA VAL A 313 -1.53 20.46 2.98
C VAL A 313 -0.97 19.04 3.14
N VAL A 314 0.36 18.89 3.09
CA VAL A 314 1.00 17.59 3.33
C VAL A 314 0.62 17.04 4.71
N GLY A 315 0.61 17.87 5.76
CA GLY A 315 0.20 17.46 7.10
C GLY A 315 -1.27 16.99 7.16
N ILE A 316 -2.19 17.69 6.49
CA ILE A 316 -3.61 17.33 6.43
C ILE A 316 -3.81 16.01 5.67
N ILE A 317 -3.18 15.86 4.49
CA ILE A 317 -3.27 14.62 3.70
C ILE A 317 -2.67 13.46 4.50
N THR A 318 -1.51 13.64 5.12
CA THR A 318 -0.86 12.64 5.98
C THR A 318 -1.76 12.24 7.16
N PHE A 319 -2.42 13.19 7.81
CA PHE A 319 -3.35 12.90 8.90
C PHE A 319 -4.55 12.07 8.39
N GLY A 320 -5.15 12.46 7.25
CA GLY A 320 -6.21 11.70 6.62
C GLY A 320 -5.79 10.26 6.27
N GLU A 321 -4.58 10.10 5.75
CA GLU A 321 -3.95 8.81 5.46
C GLU A 321 -3.82 7.95 6.72
N MET A 322 -3.26 8.48 7.80
CA MET A 322 -3.10 7.77 9.07
C MET A 322 -4.43 7.35 9.71
N VAL A 323 -5.49 8.16 9.53
CA VAL A 323 -6.83 7.85 10.05
C VAL A 323 -7.56 6.82 9.19
N SER A 324 -7.30 6.72 7.87
CA SER A 324 -8.05 5.83 6.97
C SER A 324 -7.38 4.48 6.74
N MET A 325 -6.11 4.48 6.31
CA MET A 325 -5.47 3.28 5.75
C MET A 325 -5.29 2.10 6.72
N PRO A 326 -4.90 2.29 7.99
CA PRO A 326 -4.82 1.18 8.92
C PRO A 326 -6.17 0.50 9.15
N PHE A 327 -7.25 1.28 9.17
CA PHE A 327 -8.60 0.76 9.35
C PHE A 327 -9.17 0.10 8.09
N MET A 328 -8.72 0.49 6.88
CA MET A 328 -9.03 -0.25 5.64
C MET A 328 -8.49 -1.69 5.71
N ASN A 329 -7.26 -1.85 6.18
CA ASN A 329 -6.67 -3.17 6.41
C ASN A 329 -7.47 -3.96 7.45
N SER A 330 -7.82 -3.37 8.57
CA SER A 330 -8.61 -4.03 9.62
C SER A 330 -10.01 -4.40 9.13
N PHE A 331 -10.62 -3.60 8.27
CA PHE A 331 -11.96 -3.85 7.74
C PHE A 331 -12.01 -5.11 6.86
N TRP A 332 -11.14 -5.24 5.85
CA TRP A 332 -11.18 -6.42 5.00
C TRP A 332 -10.82 -7.70 5.77
N ILE A 333 -9.92 -7.61 6.77
CA ILE A 333 -9.58 -8.74 7.62
C ILE A 333 -10.74 -9.17 8.48
N SER A 334 -11.50 -8.22 9.05
CA SER A 334 -12.66 -8.53 9.89
C SER A 334 -13.77 -9.27 9.13
N ARG A 335 -13.80 -9.13 7.80
CA ARG A 335 -14.75 -9.83 6.93
C ARG A 335 -14.23 -11.16 6.40
N SER A 336 -12.92 -11.36 6.43
CA SER A 336 -12.30 -12.59 5.93
C SER A 336 -12.30 -13.70 6.97
N GLY A 337 -12.57 -14.93 6.55
CA GLY A 337 -12.29 -16.15 7.32
C GLY A 337 -10.86 -16.64 7.07
N GLU A 338 -10.43 -17.66 7.81
CA GLU A 338 -9.08 -18.22 7.64
C GLU A 338 -8.85 -18.85 6.26
N ARG A 339 -9.89 -19.39 5.65
CA ARG A 339 -9.83 -20.14 4.38
C ARG A 339 -10.00 -19.28 3.12
N ASN A 340 -10.52 -18.06 3.24
CA ASN A 340 -10.75 -17.16 2.10
C ASN A 340 -10.02 -15.84 2.24
N ARG A 341 -9.10 -15.73 3.22
CA ARG A 341 -8.36 -14.51 3.53
C ARG A 341 -7.52 -14.03 2.36
N GLY A 342 -6.96 -14.95 1.57
CA GLY A 342 -6.22 -14.63 0.36
C GLY A 342 -7.06 -13.96 -0.71
N GLN A 343 -8.32 -14.37 -0.91
CA GLN A 343 -9.24 -13.71 -1.85
C GLN A 343 -9.53 -12.26 -1.45
N TYR A 344 -9.78 -12.00 -0.15
CA TYR A 344 -9.99 -10.65 0.37
C TYR A 344 -8.72 -9.79 0.23
N ALA A 345 -7.56 -10.34 0.60
CA ALA A 345 -6.26 -9.68 0.46
C ALA A 345 -5.94 -9.39 -1.00
N ALA A 346 -6.25 -10.32 -1.93
CA ALA A 346 -6.05 -10.14 -3.36
C ALA A 346 -6.85 -8.96 -3.90
N LEU A 347 -8.16 -8.92 -3.67
CA LEU A 347 -9.04 -7.84 -4.14
C LEU A 347 -8.62 -6.48 -3.56
N TYR A 348 -8.24 -6.44 -2.28
CA TYR A 348 -7.71 -5.24 -1.65
C TYR A 348 -6.39 -4.78 -2.30
N THR A 349 -5.46 -5.71 -2.55
CA THR A 349 -4.19 -5.42 -3.20
C THR A 349 -4.38 -4.98 -4.65
N MET A 350 -5.30 -5.63 -5.40
CA MET A 350 -5.62 -5.24 -6.77
C MET A 350 -6.14 -3.79 -6.85
N SER A 351 -6.97 -3.35 -5.90
CA SER A 351 -7.44 -1.96 -5.85
C SER A 351 -6.30 -0.96 -5.72
N TRP A 352 -5.31 -1.30 -4.90
CA TRP A 352 -4.10 -0.51 -4.70
C TRP A 352 -3.21 -0.49 -5.94
N SER A 353 -2.92 -1.66 -6.53
CA SER A 353 -2.09 -1.78 -7.73
C SER A 353 -2.73 -1.12 -8.95
N ALA A 354 -4.05 -1.25 -9.13
CA ALA A 354 -4.77 -0.56 -10.19
C ALA A 354 -4.68 0.97 -10.03
N ALA A 355 -4.84 1.48 -8.81
CA ALA A 355 -4.72 2.90 -8.53
C ALA A 355 -3.30 3.42 -8.81
N GLN A 356 -2.27 2.70 -8.40
CA GLN A 356 -0.88 3.08 -8.65
C GLN A 356 -0.55 3.23 -10.14
N VAL A 357 -1.13 2.37 -10.98
CA VAL A 357 -0.93 2.41 -12.44
C VAL A 357 -1.78 3.47 -13.12
N LEU A 358 -3.04 3.60 -12.71
CA LEU A 358 -4.00 4.50 -13.39
C LEU A 358 -3.90 5.95 -12.91
N ALA A 359 -3.45 6.21 -11.67
CA ALA A 359 -3.39 7.56 -11.15
C ALA A 359 -2.55 8.53 -11.99
N PRO A 360 -1.31 8.23 -12.42
CA PRO A 360 -0.53 9.14 -13.25
C PRO A 360 -1.19 9.40 -14.61
N ILE A 361 -1.83 8.39 -15.19
CA ILE A 361 -2.52 8.51 -16.49
C ILE A 361 -3.72 9.45 -16.35
N LEU A 362 -4.60 9.17 -15.38
CA LEU A 362 -5.83 9.97 -15.19
C LEU A 362 -5.50 11.39 -14.74
N GLY A 363 -4.55 11.56 -13.80
CA GLY A 363 -4.12 12.89 -13.36
C GLY A 363 -3.54 13.72 -14.53
N GLY A 364 -2.69 13.10 -15.35
CA GLY A 364 -2.13 13.72 -16.54
C GLY A 364 -3.18 14.14 -17.55
N GLN A 365 -4.18 13.28 -17.83
CA GLN A 365 -5.28 13.60 -18.75
C GLN A 365 -6.14 14.76 -18.25
N ILE A 366 -6.49 14.77 -16.95
CA ILE A 366 -7.28 15.87 -16.37
C ILE A 366 -6.53 17.20 -16.50
N ILE A 367 -5.21 17.20 -16.28
CA ILE A 367 -4.39 18.41 -16.43
C ILE A 367 -4.31 18.87 -17.89
N LEU A 368 -4.15 17.93 -18.84
CA LEU A 368 -4.06 18.24 -20.27
C LEU A 368 -5.36 18.84 -20.83
N TRP A 369 -6.52 18.35 -20.40
CA TRP A 369 -7.84 18.81 -20.87
C TRP A 369 -8.39 19.98 -20.06
N GLY A 370 -7.83 20.25 -18.90
CA GLY A 370 -8.29 21.30 -18.02
C GLY A 370 -7.13 22.04 -17.34
N SER A 371 -6.94 21.79 -16.08
CA SER A 371 -5.91 22.45 -15.29
C SER A 371 -5.62 21.68 -14.00
N PHE A 372 -4.57 22.06 -13.28
CA PHE A 372 -4.35 21.61 -11.91
C PHE A 372 -5.52 21.97 -10.97
N THR A 373 -6.14 23.15 -11.19
CA THR A 373 -7.32 23.57 -10.41
C THR A 373 -8.47 22.58 -10.57
N LEU A 374 -8.75 22.14 -11.81
CA LEU A 374 -9.76 21.11 -12.07
C LEU A 374 -9.41 19.80 -11.38
N LEU A 375 -8.13 19.38 -11.45
CA LEU A 375 -7.66 18.15 -10.81
C LEU A 375 -7.95 18.17 -9.31
N TRP A 376 -7.51 19.20 -8.57
CA TRP A 376 -7.66 19.23 -7.13
C TRP A 376 -9.11 19.29 -6.67
N TYR A 377 -9.98 20.03 -7.35
CA TYR A 377 -11.41 20.02 -7.04
C TYR A 377 -12.07 18.68 -7.41
N ALA A 378 -11.68 18.06 -8.52
CA ALA A 378 -12.17 16.73 -8.89
C ALA A 378 -11.80 15.67 -7.84
N LEU A 379 -10.55 15.67 -7.35
CA LEU A 379 -10.11 14.75 -6.29
C LEU A 379 -10.88 14.98 -5.00
N GLY A 380 -11.06 16.24 -4.58
CA GLY A 380 -11.89 16.58 -3.42
C GLY A 380 -13.32 16.09 -3.56
N GLY A 381 -13.92 16.31 -4.74
CA GLY A 381 -15.28 15.86 -5.08
C GLY A 381 -15.41 14.32 -5.07
N ILE A 382 -14.46 13.60 -5.67
CA ILE A 382 -14.43 12.13 -5.65
C ILE A 382 -14.31 11.62 -4.20
N CYS A 383 -13.40 12.19 -3.40
CA CYS A 383 -13.26 11.83 -1.99
C CYS A 383 -14.58 12.05 -1.21
N LEU A 384 -15.28 13.15 -1.45
CA LEU A 384 -16.59 13.42 -0.84
C LEU A 384 -17.63 12.36 -1.23
N VAL A 385 -17.74 12.04 -2.51
CA VAL A 385 -18.66 11.02 -3.02
C VAL A 385 -18.34 9.65 -2.41
N VAL A 386 -17.07 9.24 -2.41
CA VAL A 386 -16.62 7.99 -1.80
C VAL A 386 -16.95 7.95 -0.31
N ALA A 387 -16.71 9.03 0.42
CA ALA A 387 -17.02 9.13 1.83
C ALA A 387 -18.53 9.00 2.10
N CYS A 388 -19.37 9.66 1.29
CA CYS A 388 -20.84 9.55 1.38
C CYS A 388 -21.31 8.10 1.15
N PHE A 389 -20.81 7.42 0.12
CA PHE A 389 -21.17 6.03 -0.15
C PHE A 389 -20.67 5.06 0.91
N LEU A 390 -19.46 5.25 1.46
CA LEU A 390 -18.95 4.45 2.58
C LEU A 390 -19.77 4.69 3.86
N TRP A 391 -20.20 5.91 4.10
CA TRP A 391 -21.09 6.22 5.22
C TRP A 391 -22.45 5.55 5.06
N LEU A 392 -23.02 5.58 3.85
CA LEU A 392 -24.26 4.87 3.54
C LEU A 392 -24.09 3.35 3.70
N LEU A 393 -22.99 2.79 3.21
CA LEU A 393 -22.65 1.38 3.39
C LEU A 393 -22.57 1.02 4.89
N TYR A 394 -21.95 1.87 5.71
CA TYR A 394 -21.90 1.71 7.16
C TYR A 394 -23.30 1.67 7.76
N ARG A 395 -24.18 2.64 7.39
CA ARG A 395 -25.55 2.70 7.89
C ARG A 395 -26.38 1.48 7.51
N ILE A 396 -26.31 1.04 6.27
CA ILE A 396 -27.08 -0.11 5.78
C ILE A 396 -26.59 -1.42 6.37
N ALA A 397 -25.28 -1.64 6.43
CA ALA A 397 -24.70 -2.92 6.82
C ALA A 397 -24.55 -3.12 8.34
N TYR A 398 -24.37 -2.02 9.11
CA TYR A 398 -23.98 -2.09 10.52
C TYR A 398 -24.81 -1.22 11.47
N HIS A 399 -25.71 -0.37 10.96
CA HIS A 399 -26.49 0.54 11.77
C HIS A 399 -28.00 0.35 11.54
N LYS A 400 -28.50 -0.90 11.59
CA LYS A 400 -29.92 -1.16 11.66
C LYS A 400 -30.41 -0.89 13.09
N PRO A 401 -31.52 -0.14 13.29
CA PRO A 401 -32.00 0.26 14.63
C PRO A 401 -32.49 -0.89 15.53
N ASN A 402 -32.48 -2.14 15.09
CA ASN A 402 -33.21 -3.22 15.79
C ASN A 402 -32.44 -4.54 16.00
N ASP A 403 -31.13 -4.56 15.95
CA ASP A 403 -30.37 -5.71 16.45
C ASP A 403 -29.52 -5.28 17.65
N ARG A 404 -30.12 -5.42 18.87
CA ARG A 404 -29.36 -5.44 20.12
C ARG A 404 -28.27 -6.49 19.96
N GLN A 405 -27.02 -6.05 20.03
CA GLN A 405 -25.84 -6.90 20.09
C GLN A 405 -26.10 -8.02 21.12
N PRO A 406 -25.89 -9.30 20.80
CA PRO A 406 -25.70 -10.28 21.85
C PRO A 406 -24.45 -9.82 22.61
N ASN A 407 -24.62 -9.64 23.93
CA ASN A 407 -23.59 -9.32 24.89
C ASN A 407 -22.33 -10.12 24.59
N MET A 408 -21.28 -9.46 24.12
CA MET A 408 -19.92 -9.95 24.33
C MET A 408 -19.57 -9.66 25.78
N SER A 409 -20.03 -10.52 26.67
CA SER A 409 -19.45 -10.63 28.02
C SER A 409 -18.04 -11.20 27.87
N ILE A 410 -17.06 -10.38 28.26
CA ILE A 410 -15.73 -10.63 28.85
C ILE A 410 -14.89 -11.77 28.29
#